data_ee317bd98f3ace5b46e821e6446218cb
#
_entry.id   ee317bd98f3ace5b46e821e6446218cb
#
_cell.length_a   1.000
_cell.length_b   1.000
_cell.length_c   1.000
_cell.angle_alpha   90.00
_cell.angle_beta   90.00
_cell.angle_gamma   90.00
#
_symmetry.space_group_name_H-M   'P 1'
#
loop_
_entity.id
_entity.type
_entity.pdbx_description
1 polymer ?
#
loop_
_entity_poly.entity_id
_entity_poly.type
_entity_poly.pdbx_seq_one_letter_code
_entity_poly.pdbx_strand_id
1 'polypeptide(L)'
;MKPTEPNRRFGFRSLRGIYTREWGVKSLLAACALLSVLTTRAIVVVLFTEATRFFNSDRVVCDGVYVATSTPETAGDVVHCPECGASHVLPAPVTFYDFITGTEWNPLIGKETDKKFGVWALISGTLIVSLIAMLVAIPLGLITAIYLSEYAHPRVRSLLKPTLEVLAGIPTVVYGFFALMVITPGLQFFHDGFNTFNATAAGLAVGILCLPIVSSLVEDALQAVPRSLREGGYGMGATKFEVSTKIVVPAALSGIMSAFLLAISRTVGETMIVALAAGSRPHLTMDPRDDTQTMTGWMVQMALGDNSNFDMTYLSMYAVATVLFVITMSLTISGNMVRNRFREEYQ
;
A
#
# COMPACT_ATOMS: atom_id res chain seq x y z
N MET A 1 -56.72 -48.81 -22.01
CA MET A 1 -55.89 -47.64 -21.67
C MET A 1 -54.46 -48.13 -21.39
N LYS A 2 -53.51 -47.88 -22.31
CA LYS A 2 -52.07 -48.20 -22.13
C LYS A 2 -51.40 -47.01 -21.49
N PRO A 3 -50.52 -47.17 -20.49
CA PRO A 3 -49.72 -46.07 -19.97
C PRO A 3 -48.56 -45.77 -20.93
N THR A 4 -48.47 -44.53 -21.35
CA THR A 4 -47.33 -44.00 -22.15
C THR A 4 -46.17 -43.69 -21.21
N GLU A 5 -45.08 -44.47 -21.32
CA GLU A 5 -43.79 -44.17 -20.69
C GLU A 5 -43.16 -42.91 -21.31
N PRO A 6 -42.65 -41.94 -20.50
CA PRO A 6 -41.85 -40.85 -21.02
C PRO A 6 -40.40 -41.33 -21.23
N ASN A 7 -40.05 -41.57 -22.47
CA ASN A 7 -38.70 -41.91 -22.92
C ASN A 7 -37.78 -40.71 -22.77
N ARG A 8 -37.23 -40.47 -21.58
CA ARG A 8 -36.12 -39.50 -21.33
C ARG A 8 -34.80 -40.15 -21.78
N ARG A 9 -34.48 -40.06 -23.07
CA ARG A 9 -33.12 -40.30 -23.53
C ARG A 9 -32.20 -39.22 -22.96
N PHE A 10 -31.59 -39.47 -21.81
CA PHE A 10 -30.40 -38.78 -21.41
C PHE A 10 -29.27 -39.10 -22.39
N GLY A 11 -29.01 -38.18 -23.35
CA GLY A 11 -27.87 -38.30 -24.22
C GLY A 11 -26.60 -38.35 -23.39
N PHE A 12 -25.92 -39.48 -23.37
CA PHE A 12 -24.58 -39.64 -22.82
C PHE A 12 -23.64 -38.71 -23.64
N ARG A 13 -23.50 -37.46 -23.23
CA ARG A 13 -22.38 -36.64 -23.70
C ARG A 13 -21.10 -37.42 -23.41
N SER A 14 -20.29 -37.68 -24.40
CA SER A 14 -19.12 -38.53 -24.28
C SER A 14 -18.24 -38.01 -23.13
N LEU A 15 -18.05 -38.84 -22.10
CA LEU A 15 -17.25 -38.53 -20.92
C LEU A 15 -15.84 -38.00 -21.30
N ARG A 16 -15.30 -38.46 -22.45
CA ARG A 16 -14.04 -37.96 -22.99
C ARG A 16 -14.07 -36.47 -23.35
N GLY A 17 -15.15 -35.94 -23.91
CA GLY A 17 -15.29 -34.52 -24.27
C GLY A 17 -15.42 -33.62 -23.04
N ILE A 18 -15.96 -34.14 -21.94
CA ILE A 18 -16.02 -33.42 -20.65
C ILE A 18 -14.63 -33.36 -20.02
N TYR A 19 -13.91 -34.49 -19.99
CA TYR A 19 -12.55 -34.57 -19.43
C TYR A 19 -11.54 -33.71 -20.18
N THR A 20 -11.58 -33.66 -21.49
CA THR A 20 -10.68 -32.81 -22.28
C THR A 20 -10.96 -31.33 -22.06
N ARG A 21 -12.23 -30.95 -21.91
CA ARG A 21 -12.63 -29.58 -21.60
C ARG A 21 -12.23 -29.15 -20.19
N GLU A 22 -12.42 -30.01 -19.21
CA GLU A 22 -11.96 -29.78 -17.83
C GLU A 22 -10.44 -29.68 -17.75
N TRP A 23 -9.71 -30.51 -18.48
CA TRP A 23 -8.26 -30.45 -18.52
C TRP A 23 -7.74 -29.17 -19.19
N GLY A 24 -8.40 -28.74 -20.27
CA GLY A 24 -8.12 -27.45 -20.91
C GLY A 24 -8.35 -26.25 -19.98
N VAL A 25 -9.45 -26.24 -19.24
CA VAL A 25 -9.74 -25.18 -18.25
C VAL A 25 -8.73 -25.22 -17.10
N LYS A 26 -8.41 -26.41 -16.55
CA LYS A 26 -7.41 -26.54 -15.48
C LYS A 26 -6.03 -26.07 -15.92
N SER A 27 -5.59 -26.44 -17.16
CA SER A 27 -4.29 -25.99 -17.66
C SER A 27 -4.25 -24.48 -17.93
N LEU A 28 -5.35 -23.88 -18.40
CA LEU A 28 -5.45 -22.44 -18.59
C LEU A 28 -5.36 -21.70 -17.23
N LEU A 29 -6.13 -22.15 -16.25
CA LEU A 29 -6.09 -21.56 -14.89
C LEU A 29 -4.71 -21.72 -14.25
N ALA A 30 -4.08 -22.89 -14.40
CA ALA A 30 -2.71 -23.12 -13.92
C ALA A 30 -1.69 -22.21 -14.63
N ALA A 31 -1.81 -22.00 -15.95
CA ALA A 31 -0.96 -21.09 -16.70
C ALA A 31 -1.13 -19.63 -16.24
N CYS A 32 -2.37 -19.17 -16.02
CA CYS A 32 -2.63 -17.83 -15.47
C CYS A 32 -2.05 -17.66 -14.07
N ALA A 33 -2.19 -18.65 -13.20
CA ALA A 33 -1.61 -18.63 -11.86
C ALA A 33 -0.07 -18.60 -11.91
N LEU A 34 0.53 -19.44 -12.78
CA LEU A 34 1.98 -19.47 -12.99
C LEU A 34 2.51 -18.12 -13.50
N LEU A 35 1.81 -17.53 -14.49
CA LEU A 35 2.18 -16.22 -15.04
C LEU A 35 2.15 -15.14 -13.96
N SER A 36 1.11 -15.12 -13.11
CA SER A 36 1.00 -14.18 -11.99
C SER A 36 2.17 -14.32 -11.00
N VAL A 37 2.54 -15.54 -10.64
CA VAL A 37 3.68 -15.80 -9.75
C VAL A 37 5.01 -15.39 -10.39
N LEU A 38 5.19 -15.69 -11.68
CA LEU A 38 6.41 -15.33 -12.41
C LEU A 38 6.57 -13.82 -12.55
N THR A 39 5.50 -13.08 -12.87
CA THR A 39 5.55 -11.61 -12.95
C THR A 39 5.86 -10.98 -11.61
N THR A 40 5.21 -11.43 -10.53
CA THR A 40 5.52 -10.94 -9.18
C THR A 40 6.98 -11.20 -8.81
N ARG A 41 7.49 -12.40 -9.12
CA ARG A 41 8.88 -12.75 -8.87
C ARG A 41 9.85 -11.90 -9.69
N ALA A 42 9.54 -11.65 -10.96
CA ALA A 42 10.33 -10.80 -11.83
C ALA A 42 10.40 -9.36 -11.30
N ILE A 43 9.29 -8.78 -10.85
CA ILE A 43 9.25 -7.43 -10.24
C ILE A 43 10.18 -7.38 -9.01
N VAL A 44 10.09 -8.36 -8.11
CA VAL A 44 10.93 -8.41 -6.91
C VAL A 44 12.42 -8.54 -7.30
N VAL A 45 12.76 -9.40 -8.27
CA VAL A 45 14.14 -9.57 -8.74
C VAL A 45 14.67 -8.26 -9.33
N VAL A 46 13.91 -7.60 -10.22
CA VAL A 46 14.31 -6.31 -10.80
C VAL A 46 14.50 -5.26 -9.71
N LEU A 47 13.57 -5.17 -8.76
CA LEU A 47 13.67 -4.23 -7.65
C LEU A 47 14.99 -4.39 -6.86
N PHE A 48 15.31 -5.61 -6.47
CA PHE A 48 16.53 -5.87 -5.71
C PHE A 48 17.81 -5.70 -6.55
N THR A 49 17.79 -6.07 -7.83
CA THR A 49 18.95 -5.88 -8.72
C THR A 49 19.26 -4.41 -8.96
N GLU A 50 18.23 -3.58 -9.21
CA GLU A 50 18.43 -2.14 -9.39
C GLU A 50 18.81 -1.45 -8.07
N ALA A 51 18.24 -1.88 -6.93
CA ALA A 51 18.65 -1.39 -5.62
C ALA A 51 20.11 -1.70 -5.29
N THR A 52 20.63 -2.87 -5.68
CA THR A 52 22.08 -3.17 -5.50
C THR A 52 22.96 -2.29 -6.37
N ARG A 53 22.50 -1.87 -7.54
CA ARG A 53 23.22 -0.93 -8.41
C ARG A 53 23.38 0.43 -7.77
N PHE A 54 22.39 0.89 -6.99
CA PHE A 54 22.47 2.16 -6.25
C PHE A 54 23.61 2.18 -5.23
N PHE A 55 23.91 1.06 -4.58
CA PHE A 55 25.01 0.96 -3.61
C PHE A 55 26.37 0.65 -4.24
N ASN A 56 26.41 0.23 -5.50
CA ASN A 56 27.64 -0.04 -6.25
C ASN A 56 28.00 1.19 -7.12
N SER A 57 28.54 2.22 -6.48
CA SER A 57 28.84 3.51 -7.11
C SER A 57 30.10 3.53 -7.99
N ASP A 58 30.82 2.39 -8.13
CA ASP A 58 32.07 2.31 -8.89
C ASP A 58 31.89 2.33 -10.42
N ARG A 59 30.72 2.75 -10.90
CA ARG A 59 30.36 2.67 -12.31
C ARG A 59 29.95 4.02 -12.86
N VAL A 60 30.72 4.51 -13.80
CA VAL A 60 30.35 5.66 -14.66
C VAL A 60 29.50 5.16 -15.81
N VAL A 61 28.44 5.87 -16.16
CA VAL A 61 27.61 5.56 -17.31
C VAL A 61 28.04 6.40 -18.49
N CYS A 62 28.50 5.75 -19.54
CA CYS A 62 28.84 6.37 -20.83
C CYS A 62 27.85 5.85 -21.89
N ASP A 63 27.13 6.76 -22.56
CA ASP A 63 26.17 6.44 -23.64
C ASP A 63 25.18 5.28 -23.31
N GLY A 64 24.70 5.22 -22.07
CA GLY A 64 23.76 4.19 -21.65
C GLY A 64 24.40 2.84 -21.28
N VAL A 65 25.71 2.73 -21.32
CA VAL A 65 26.46 1.53 -20.91
C VAL A 65 27.25 1.80 -19.63
N TYR A 66 27.17 0.87 -18.66
CA TYR A 66 27.98 0.94 -17.45
C TYR A 66 29.42 0.59 -17.76
N VAL A 67 30.33 1.55 -17.56
CA VAL A 67 31.78 1.32 -17.64
C VAL A 67 32.33 1.20 -16.23
N ALA A 68 32.87 0.05 -15.88
CA ALA A 68 33.56 -0.15 -14.60
C ALA A 68 34.89 0.63 -14.62
N THR A 69 35.11 1.52 -13.66
CA THR A 69 36.44 2.12 -13.47
C THR A 69 37.40 1.07 -12.91
N SER A 70 38.53 0.90 -13.55
CA SER A 70 39.53 -0.10 -13.19
C SER A 70 40.35 0.26 -11.94
N THR A 71 40.16 1.46 -11.38
CA THR A 71 40.83 1.94 -10.16
C THR A 71 39.79 2.55 -9.22
N PRO A 72 39.82 2.29 -7.91
CA PRO A 72 39.00 2.98 -6.93
C PRO A 72 39.48 4.42 -6.81
N GLU A 73 38.89 5.30 -7.63
CA GLU A 73 39.13 6.74 -7.57
C GLU A 73 38.24 7.34 -6.47
N THR A 74 38.73 8.45 -5.91
CA THR A 74 38.00 9.13 -4.82
C THR A 74 36.78 9.87 -5.34
N ALA A 75 35.75 10.01 -4.52
CA ALA A 75 34.57 10.78 -4.84
C ALA A 75 34.95 12.22 -5.28
N GLY A 76 34.39 12.67 -6.40
CA GLY A 76 34.69 13.98 -6.97
C GLY A 76 35.77 14.00 -8.07
N ASP A 77 36.46 12.90 -8.30
CA ASP A 77 37.43 12.81 -9.39
C ASP A 77 36.72 12.84 -10.75
N VAL A 78 37.37 13.46 -11.72
CA VAL A 78 36.86 13.52 -13.09
C VAL A 78 37.40 12.33 -13.86
N VAL A 79 36.54 11.42 -14.23
CA VAL A 79 36.89 10.27 -15.05
C VAL A 79 36.55 10.54 -16.50
N HIS A 80 37.52 10.31 -17.37
CA HIS A 80 37.31 10.42 -18.82
C HIS A 80 36.83 9.04 -19.35
N CYS A 81 35.63 9.04 -19.98
CA CYS A 81 35.15 7.84 -20.64
C CYS A 81 36.06 7.49 -21.83
N PRO A 82 36.61 6.26 -21.90
CA PRO A 82 37.49 5.86 -23.00
C PRO A 82 36.76 5.73 -24.35
N GLU A 83 35.42 5.56 -24.31
CA GLU A 83 34.61 5.32 -25.52
C GLU A 83 34.04 6.63 -26.10
N CYS A 84 33.51 7.54 -25.25
CA CYS A 84 32.86 8.78 -25.72
C CYS A 84 33.71 10.03 -25.49
N GLY A 85 34.82 9.97 -24.76
CA GLY A 85 35.69 11.10 -24.44
C GLY A 85 35.09 12.13 -23.48
N ALA A 86 33.86 11.92 -22.99
CA ALA A 86 33.19 12.81 -22.05
C ALA A 86 33.80 12.67 -20.65
N SER A 87 33.89 13.80 -19.93
CA SER A 87 34.35 13.84 -18.55
C SER A 87 33.13 13.72 -17.60
N HIS A 88 33.15 12.73 -16.74
CA HIS A 88 32.14 12.49 -15.72
C HIS A 88 32.72 12.67 -14.31
N VAL A 89 31.98 13.31 -13.43
CA VAL A 89 32.37 13.42 -12.01
C VAL A 89 31.84 12.18 -11.28
N LEU A 90 32.72 11.48 -10.59
CA LEU A 90 32.32 10.33 -9.78
C LEU A 90 31.42 10.77 -8.62
N PRO A 91 30.20 10.22 -8.48
CA PRO A 91 29.37 10.47 -7.33
C PRO A 91 30.02 9.92 -6.05
N ALA A 92 29.69 10.53 -4.90
CA ALA A 92 30.12 9.99 -3.63
C ALA A 92 29.51 8.59 -3.39
N PRO A 93 30.28 7.59 -2.96
CA PRO A 93 29.76 6.27 -2.68
C PRO A 93 28.73 6.35 -1.55
N VAL A 94 27.52 5.82 -1.80
CA VAL A 94 26.48 5.73 -0.78
C VAL A 94 26.63 4.42 -0.03
N THR A 95 27.11 4.50 1.20
CA THR A 95 27.20 3.32 2.07
C THR A 95 25.80 2.92 2.52
N PHE A 96 25.49 1.61 2.55
CA PHE A 96 24.23 1.09 3.08
C PHE A 96 23.95 1.58 4.51
N TYR A 97 24.99 1.74 5.32
CA TYR A 97 24.88 2.26 6.68
C TYR A 97 24.40 3.74 6.66
N ASP A 98 24.99 4.60 5.85
CA ASP A 98 24.59 6.01 5.74
C ASP A 98 23.18 6.18 5.19
N PHE A 99 22.79 5.31 4.26
CA PHE A 99 21.44 5.27 3.73
C PHE A 99 20.40 4.94 4.82
N ILE A 100 20.66 3.94 5.66
CA ILE A 100 19.73 3.51 6.71
C ILE A 100 19.76 4.42 7.95
N THR A 101 20.91 5.00 8.30
CA THR A 101 21.03 5.82 9.52
C THR A 101 20.92 7.32 9.26
N GLY A 102 21.12 7.74 8.02
CA GLY A 102 21.05 9.14 7.62
C GLY A 102 19.66 9.74 7.82
N THR A 103 19.63 10.99 8.28
CA THR A 103 18.39 11.75 8.52
C THR A 103 18.12 12.82 7.48
N GLU A 104 19.10 13.14 6.63
CA GLU A 104 18.98 14.13 5.58
C GLU A 104 18.84 13.48 4.22
N TRP A 105 17.87 13.95 3.43
CA TRP A 105 17.58 13.48 2.08
C TRP A 105 17.66 14.65 1.10
N ASN A 106 18.80 14.85 0.41
CA ASN A 106 19.02 15.94 -0.52
C ASN A 106 19.70 15.47 -1.83
N PRO A 107 19.07 14.60 -2.62
CA PRO A 107 19.66 14.08 -3.85
C PRO A 107 19.56 15.04 -5.05
N LEU A 108 18.67 16.06 -4.99
CA LEU A 108 18.41 16.98 -6.09
C LEU A 108 19.18 18.31 -5.98
N ILE A 109 19.75 18.61 -4.82
CA ILE A 109 20.37 19.91 -4.52
C ILE A 109 21.85 19.70 -4.19
N GLY A 110 22.72 20.46 -4.83
CA GLY A 110 24.15 20.44 -4.57
C GLY A 110 24.97 19.79 -5.69
N LYS A 111 26.27 19.66 -5.43
CA LYS A 111 27.17 18.93 -6.32
C LYS A 111 27.01 17.42 -6.13
N GLU A 112 27.45 16.64 -7.11
CA GLU A 112 27.39 15.17 -7.03
C GLU A 112 28.03 14.61 -5.75
N THR A 113 29.05 15.27 -5.22
CA THR A 113 29.75 14.92 -3.98
C THR A 113 28.99 15.23 -2.70
N ASP A 114 27.98 16.11 -2.74
CA ASP A 114 27.27 16.62 -1.56
C ASP A 114 25.87 16.00 -1.41
N LYS A 115 25.49 15.10 -2.31
CA LYS A 115 24.20 14.41 -2.29
C LYS A 115 24.09 13.53 -1.04
N LYS A 116 22.98 13.69 -0.29
CA LYS A 116 22.70 12.90 0.91
C LYS A 116 21.46 12.03 0.70
N PHE A 117 21.54 10.79 1.09
CA PHE A 117 20.51 9.77 0.87
C PHE A 117 20.06 9.09 2.18
N GLY A 118 19.75 9.88 3.20
CA GLY A 118 19.25 9.35 4.48
C GLY A 118 17.75 9.05 4.43
N VAL A 119 17.36 7.77 4.46
CA VAL A 119 15.98 7.34 4.21
C VAL A 119 14.98 7.73 5.31
N TRP A 120 15.45 8.10 6.51
CA TRP A 120 14.58 8.44 7.64
C TRP A 120 13.67 9.65 7.39
N ALA A 121 14.11 10.61 6.59
CA ALA A 121 13.29 11.75 6.20
C ALA A 121 12.01 11.28 5.45
N LEU A 122 12.13 10.31 4.54
CA LEU A 122 11.00 9.76 3.78
C LEU A 122 10.16 8.80 4.62
N ILE A 123 10.79 8.03 5.52
CA ILE A 123 10.08 7.13 6.44
C ILE A 123 9.21 7.96 7.39
N SER A 124 9.73 9.05 7.97
CA SER A 124 8.97 9.91 8.89
C SER A 124 7.71 10.47 8.22
N GLY A 125 7.83 10.99 6.99
CA GLY A 125 6.69 11.46 6.21
C GLY A 125 5.63 10.38 5.96
N THR A 126 6.08 9.19 5.58
CA THR A 126 5.17 8.05 5.37
C THR A 126 4.46 7.63 6.67
N LEU A 127 5.18 7.61 7.80
CA LEU A 127 4.61 7.23 9.09
C LEU A 127 3.59 8.26 9.60
N ILE A 128 3.89 9.57 9.51
CA ILE A 128 2.96 10.62 9.95
C ILE A 128 1.66 10.55 9.16
N VAL A 129 1.74 10.53 7.82
CA VAL A 129 0.55 10.47 6.97
C VAL A 129 -0.25 9.19 7.26
N SER A 130 0.42 8.04 7.38
CA SER A 130 -0.24 6.77 7.66
C SER A 130 -0.90 6.76 9.04
N LEU A 131 -0.25 7.33 10.05
CA LEU A 131 -0.80 7.43 11.41
C LEU A 131 -2.08 8.27 11.41
N ILE A 132 -2.06 9.46 10.80
CA ILE A 132 -3.23 10.33 10.70
C ILE A 132 -4.37 9.62 9.96
N ALA A 133 -4.07 8.97 8.84
CA ALA A 133 -5.05 8.21 8.08
C ALA A 133 -5.71 7.11 8.92
N MET A 134 -4.93 6.35 9.69
CA MET A 134 -5.45 5.27 10.53
C MET A 134 -6.23 5.77 11.75
N LEU A 135 -5.83 6.91 12.33
CA LEU A 135 -6.59 7.55 13.41
C LEU A 135 -8.02 7.95 12.99
N VAL A 136 -8.23 8.16 11.70
CA VAL A 136 -9.56 8.46 11.13
C VAL A 136 -10.24 7.17 10.65
N ALA A 137 -9.57 6.38 9.84
CA ALA A 137 -10.17 5.23 9.14
C ALA A 137 -10.57 4.11 10.11
N ILE A 138 -9.75 3.80 11.13
CA ILE A 138 -10.03 2.68 12.04
C ILE A 138 -11.25 2.98 12.93
N PRO A 139 -11.33 4.10 13.68
CA PRO A 139 -12.48 4.33 14.54
C PRO A 139 -13.78 4.47 13.76
N LEU A 140 -13.78 5.31 12.72
CA LEU A 140 -14.98 5.56 11.92
C LEU A 140 -15.40 4.32 11.12
N GLY A 141 -14.45 3.59 10.54
CA GLY A 141 -14.71 2.34 9.82
C GLY A 141 -15.29 1.25 10.74
N LEU A 142 -14.74 1.09 11.96
CA LEU A 142 -15.25 0.14 12.95
C LEU A 142 -16.67 0.49 13.39
N ILE A 143 -16.93 1.77 13.74
CA ILE A 143 -18.27 2.23 14.12
C ILE A 143 -19.27 1.99 12.99
N THR A 144 -18.89 2.33 11.74
CA THR A 144 -19.72 2.11 10.56
C THR A 144 -20.00 0.62 10.34
N ALA A 145 -19.00 -0.25 10.48
CA ALA A 145 -19.15 -1.69 10.34
C ALA A 145 -20.08 -2.29 11.39
N ILE A 146 -19.93 -1.90 12.67
CA ILE A 146 -20.82 -2.36 13.76
C ILE A 146 -22.25 -1.89 13.48
N TYR A 147 -22.43 -0.63 13.06
CA TYR A 147 -23.75 -0.12 12.72
C TYR A 147 -24.39 -0.93 11.58
N LEU A 148 -23.66 -1.16 10.49
CA LEU A 148 -24.14 -1.91 9.33
C LEU A 148 -24.45 -3.40 9.64
N SER A 149 -23.60 -4.03 10.46
CA SER A 149 -23.76 -5.45 10.83
C SER A 149 -24.88 -5.67 11.82
N GLU A 150 -24.95 -4.86 12.89
CA GLU A 150 -25.78 -5.14 14.04
C GLU A 150 -27.05 -4.26 14.13
N TYR A 151 -27.00 -3.01 13.66
CA TYR A 151 -28.08 -2.05 13.91
C TYR A 151 -28.88 -1.70 12.66
N ALA A 152 -28.26 -1.67 11.48
CA ALA A 152 -28.91 -1.20 10.28
C ALA A 152 -30.06 -2.08 9.83
N HIS A 153 -31.19 -1.44 9.47
CA HIS A 153 -32.29 -2.14 8.81
C HIS A 153 -31.83 -2.63 7.43
N PRO A 154 -32.31 -3.80 6.92
CA PRO A 154 -31.86 -4.34 5.62
C PRO A 154 -31.92 -3.35 4.45
N ARG A 155 -32.90 -2.44 4.42
CA ARG A 155 -33.03 -1.40 3.39
C ARG A 155 -31.90 -0.34 3.49
N VAL A 156 -31.54 0.07 4.71
CA VAL A 156 -30.46 1.05 4.94
C VAL A 156 -29.13 0.42 4.57
N ARG A 157 -28.90 -0.82 4.95
CA ARG A 157 -27.69 -1.56 4.61
C ARG A 157 -27.56 -1.74 3.09
N SER A 158 -28.62 -2.12 2.39
CA SER A 158 -28.61 -2.29 0.93
C SER A 158 -28.36 -0.97 0.16
N LEU A 159 -28.52 0.18 0.79
CA LEU A 159 -28.17 1.50 0.23
C LEU A 159 -26.74 1.93 0.62
N LEU A 160 -26.38 1.82 1.90
CA LEU A 160 -25.09 2.31 2.40
C LEU A 160 -23.91 1.49 1.91
N LYS A 161 -24.02 0.15 1.84
CA LYS A 161 -22.91 -0.71 1.39
C LYS A 161 -22.49 -0.38 -0.04
N PRO A 162 -23.37 -0.34 -1.06
CA PRO A 162 -22.99 0.10 -2.40
C PRO A 162 -22.46 1.54 -2.45
N THR A 163 -22.97 2.45 -1.64
CA THR A 163 -22.47 3.84 -1.58
C THR A 163 -21.02 3.87 -1.11
N LEU A 164 -20.66 3.09 -0.11
CA LEU A 164 -19.26 2.95 0.34
C LEU A 164 -18.38 2.30 -0.74
N GLU A 165 -18.89 1.30 -1.45
CA GLU A 165 -18.17 0.66 -2.56
C GLU A 165 -17.92 1.63 -3.72
N VAL A 166 -18.87 2.49 -4.06
CA VAL A 166 -18.70 3.57 -5.06
C VAL A 166 -17.62 4.56 -4.60
N LEU A 167 -17.60 4.93 -3.32
CA LEU A 167 -16.58 5.81 -2.77
C LEU A 167 -15.17 5.19 -2.91
N ALA A 168 -15.04 3.89 -2.68
CA ALA A 168 -13.76 3.16 -2.89
C ALA A 168 -13.34 3.11 -4.36
N GLY A 169 -14.28 3.27 -5.30
CA GLY A 169 -14.03 3.28 -6.75
C GLY A 169 -13.54 4.62 -7.31
N ILE A 170 -13.57 5.70 -6.52
CA ILE A 170 -13.08 7.02 -6.96
C ILE A 170 -11.56 6.96 -7.17
N PRO A 171 -11.02 7.47 -8.31
CA PRO A 171 -9.58 7.54 -8.53
C PRO A 171 -8.85 8.31 -7.42
N THR A 172 -7.72 7.78 -6.94
CA THR A 172 -6.95 8.38 -5.83
C THR A 172 -6.46 9.79 -6.12
N VAL A 173 -6.21 10.12 -7.39
CA VAL A 173 -5.86 11.48 -7.84
C VAL A 173 -6.93 12.50 -7.43
N VAL A 174 -8.23 12.14 -7.53
CA VAL A 174 -9.35 13.01 -7.15
C VAL A 174 -9.30 13.32 -5.66
N TYR A 175 -8.99 12.32 -4.83
CA TYR A 175 -8.80 12.52 -3.38
C TYR A 175 -7.62 13.45 -3.08
N GLY A 176 -6.53 13.37 -3.86
CA GLY A 176 -5.38 14.27 -3.72
C GLY A 176 -5.76 15.73 -4.01
N PHE A 177 -6.50 15.98 -5.10
CA PHE A 177 -7.04 17.31 -5.38
C PHE A 177 -8.06 17.77 -4.35
N PHE A 178 -8.92 16.89 -3.86
CA PHE A 178 -9.86 17.19 -2.78
C PHE A 178 -9.12 17.61 -1.49
N ALA A 179 -8.02 16.93 -1.18
CA ALA A 179 -7.16 17.30 -0.04
C ALA A 179 -6.66 18.74 -0.17
N LEU A 180 -6.13 19.11 -1.34
CA LEU A 180 -5.57 20.45 -1.58
C LEU A 180 -6.65 21.53 -1.64
N MET A 181 -7.78 21.28 -2.33
CA MET A 181 -8.75 22.32 -2.64
C MET A 181 -9.81 22.49 -1.56
N VAL A 182 -10.05 21.47 -0.73
CA VAL A 182 -11.11 21.48 0.28
C VAL A 182 -10.56 21.27 1.68
N ILE A 183 -9.79 20.21 1.91
CA ILE A 183 -9.31 19.88 3.26
C ILE A 183 -8.31 20.92 3.73
N THR A 184 -7.29 21.26 2.93
CA THR A 184 -6.25 22.22 3.33
C THR A 184 -6.81 23.61 3.62
N PRO A 185 -7.64 24.24 2.77
CA PRO A 185 -8.28 25.53 3.12
C PRO A 185 -9.17 25.42 4.35
N GLY A 186 -9.87 24.29 4.53
CA GLY A 186 -10.64 24.05 5.76
C GLY A 186 -9.76 24.02 7.02
N LEU A 187 -8.61 23.35 6.97
CA LEU A 187 -7.66 23.33 8.09
C LEU A 187 -7.08 24.73 8.36
N GLN A 188 -6.72 25.48 7.32
CA GLN A 188 -6.20 26.85 7.43
C GLN A 188 -7.22 27.81 8.03
N PHE A 189 -8.51 27.63 7.74
CA PHE A 189 -9.57 28.42 8.36
C PHE A 189 -9.64 28.23 9.89
N PHE A 190 -9.33 27.04 10.39
CA PHE A 190 -9.30 26.77 11.84
C PHE A 190 -7.98 27.16 12.51
N HIS A 191 -6.88 27.13 11.75
CA HIS A 191 -5.54 27.43 12.29
C HIS A 191 -4.59 27.86 11.16
N ASP A 192 -4.09 29.10 11.21
CA ASP A 192 -3.24 29.71 10.18
C ASP A 192 -1.85 29.04 10.01
N GLY A 193 -1.49 28.10 10.90
CA GLY A 193 -0.18 27.44 10.89
C GLY A 193 -0.08 26.24 9.92
N PHE A 194 -1.10 25.94 9.10
CA PHE A 194 -1.02 24.87 8.12
C PHE A 194 -0.41 25.35 6.80
N ASN A 195 0.60 24.65 6.32
CA ASN A 195 1.15 24.86 4.99
C ASN A 195 0.14 24.45 3.90
N THR A 196 0.34 24.96 2.68
CA THR A 196 -0.50 24.59 1.53
C THR A 196 -0.44 23.09 1.24
N PHE A 197 0.75 22.52 1.29
CA PHE A 197 0.97 21.08 1.32
C PHE A 197 1.23 20.68 2.77
N ASN A 198 0.53 19.69 3.28
CA ASN A 198 0.72 19.28 4.66
C ASN A 198 0.34 17.80 4.86
N ALA A 199 0.99 17.17 5.84
CA ALA A 199 0.77 15.77 6.16
C ALA A 199 -0.66 15.49 6.67
N THR A 200 -1.30 16.48 7.34
CA THR A 200 -2.65 16.32 7.89
C THR A 200 -3.69 16.19 6.78
N ALA A 201 -3.68 17.09 5.79
CA ALA A 201 -4.65 17.03 4.69
C ALA A 201 -4.49 15.75 3.86
N ALA A 202 -3.23 15.36 3.58
CA ALA A 202 -2.95 14.09 2.92
C ALA A 202 -3.44 12.90 3.74
N GLY A 203 -3.13 12.85 5.03
CA GLY A 203 -3.56 11.78 5.93
C GLY A 203 -5.08 11.68 6.08
N LEU A 204 -5.79 12.81 6.19
CA LEU A 204 -7.25 12.84 6.23
C LEU A 204 -7.87 12.29 4.93
N ALA A 205 -7.36 12.69 3.77
CA ALA A 205 -7.85 12.20 2.48
C ALA A 205 -7.61 10.69 2.32
N VAL A 206 -6.42 10.19 2.69
CA VAL A 206 -6.12 8.76 2.71
C VAL A 206 -7.01 8.03 3.72
N GLY A 207 -7.28 8.63 4.88
CA GLY A 207 -8.20 8.09 5.88
C GLY A 207 -9.62 7.92 5.33
N ILE A 208 -10.14 8.93 4.63
CA ILE A 208 -11.45 8.88 3.96
C ILE A 208 -11.48 7.78 2.89
N LEU A 209 -10.43 7.66 2.08
CA LEU A 209 -10.29 6.58 1.09
C LEU A 209 -10.32 5.19 1.73
N CYS A 210 -9.73 5.02 2.91
CA CYS A 210 -9.65 3.74 3.61
C CYS A 210 -10.94 3.38 4.38
N LEU A 211 -11.82 4.34 4.66
CA LEU A 211 -13.09 4.11 5.38
C LEU A 211 -13.93 2.98 4.78
N PRO A 212 -14.22 2.96 3.47
CA PRO A 212 -15.02 1.89 2.86
C PRO A 212 -14.37 0.51 3.02
N ILE A 213 -13.05 0.45 2.89
CA ILE A 213 -12.30 -0.81 2.98
C ILE A 213 -12.37 -1.37 4.39
N VAL A 214 -12.08 -0.53 5.40
CA VAL A 214 -12.16 -0.93 6.81
C VAL A 214 -13.58 -1.34 7.17
N SER A 215 -14.58 -0.52 6.82
CA SER A 215 -15.98 -0.79 7.17
C SER A 215 -16.51 -2.07 6.53
N SER A 216 -16.20 -2.32 5.25
CA SER A 216 -16.66 -3.54 4.56
C SER A 216 -16.00 -4.79 5.11
N LEU A 217 -14.68 -4.79 5.27
CA LEU A 217 -13.96 -5.98 5.78
C LEU A 217 -14.31 -6.29 7.24
N VAL A 218 -14.48 -5.27 8.07
CA VAL A 218 -14.90 -5.47 9.46
C VAL A 218 -16.36 -5.93 9.52
N GLU A 219 -17.25 -5.39 8.69
CA GLU A 219 -18.62 -5.84 8.57
C GLU A 219 -18.69 -7.33 8.20
N ASP A 220 -17.90 -7.77 7.21
CA ASP A 220 -17.86 -9.18 6.79
C ASP A 220 -17.33 -10.07 7.93
N ALA A 221 -16.34 -9.62 8.69
CA ALA A 221 -15.82 -10.33 9.86
C ALA A 221 -16.88 -10.45 10.98
N LEU A 222 -17.63 -9.39 11.26
CA LEU A 222 -18.71 -9.40 12.23
C LEU A 222 -19.84 -10.35 11.79
N GLN A 223 -20.17 -10.40 10.51
CA GLN A 223 -21.23 -11.29 10.00
C GLN A 223 -20.84 -12.78 10.01
N ALA A 224 -19.54 -13.07 9.92
CA ALA A 224 -19.04 -14.44 10.02
C ALA A 224 -19.27 -15.09 11.40
N VAL A 225 -19.55 -14.28 12.44
CA VAL A 225 -19.85 -14.78 13.78
C VAL A 225 -21.18 -15.56 13.78
N PRO A 226 -21.23 -16.81 14.29
CA PRO A 226 -22.44 -17.63 14.31
C PRO A 226 -23.63 -16.96 15.02
N ARG A 227 -24.83 -17.14 14.46
CA ARG A 227 -26.06 -16.57 15.02
C ARG A 227 -26.38 -17.14 16.42
N SER A 228 -26.00 -18.38 16.68
CA SER A 228 -26.20 -19.03 18.00
C SER A 228 -25.57 -18.28 19.16
N LEU A 229 -24.40 -17.63 18.92
CA LEU A 229 -23.76 -16.80 19.95
C LEU A 229 -24.58 -15.54 20.27
N ARG A 230 -25.17 -14.92 19.25
CA ARG A 230 -26.06 -13.76 19.43
C ARG A 230 -27.36 -14.15 20.15
N GLU A 231 -27.97 -15.22 19.71
CA GLU A 231 -29.22 -15.77 20.31
C GLU A 231 -28.99 -16.19 21.77
N GLY A 232 -27.84 -16.81 22.07
CA GLY A 232 -27.46 -17.14 23.44
C GLY A 232 -27.33 -15.90 24.34
N GLY A 233 -26.71 -14.81 23.82
CA GLY A 233 -26.64 -13.54 24.53
C GLY A 233 -28.01 -12.93 24.83
N TYR A 234 -28.89 -12.90 23.81
CA TYR A 234 -30.26 -12.40 23.99
C TYR A 234 -31.07 -13.28 24.93
N GLY A 235 -30.87 -14.62 24.87
CA GLY A 235 -31.49 -15.54 25.79
C GLY A 235 -31.17 -15.36 27.26
N MET A 236 -29.98 -14.79 27.53
CA MET A 236 -29.57 -14.42 28.90
C MET A 236 -30.05 -13.00 29.30
N GLY A 237 -30.81 -12.31 28.45
CA GLY A 237 -31.36 -10.99 28.75
C GLY A 237 -30.39 -9.82 28.42
N ALA A 238 -29.31 -10.09 27.70
CA ALA A 238 -28.37 -9.02 27.30
C ALA A 238 -29.01 -8.06 26.29
N THR A 239 -28.70 -6.79 26.40
CA THR A 239 -29.12 -5.75 25.46
C THR A 239 -28.37 -5.88 24.12
N LYS A 240 -28.92 -5.30 23.06
CA LYS A 240 -28.29 -5.30 21.74
C LYS A 240 -26.87 -4.74 21.75
N PHE A 241 -26.63 -3.69 22.52
CA PHE A 241 -25.32 -3.09 22.73
C PHE A 241 -24.34 -4.06 23.42
N GLU A 242 -24.79 -4.75 24.45
CA GLU A 242 -23.95 -5.71 25.16
C GLU A 242 -23.61 -6.93 24.30
N VAL A 243 -24.57 -7.45 23.55
CA VAL A 243 -24.31 -8.54 22.59
C VAL A 243 -23.29 -8.11 21.53
N SER A 244 -23.46 -6.90 20.94
CA SER A 244 -22.53 -6.40 19.92
C SER A 244 -21.12 -6.22 20.49
N THR A 245 -20.97 -5.57 21.66
CA THR A 245 -19.66 -5.18 22.18
C THR A 245 -18.94 -6.26 22.98
N LYS A 246 -19.70 -7.09 23.72
CA LYS A 246 -19.13 -8.11 24.62
C LYS A 246 -19.08 -9.52 24.00
N ILE A 247 -19.86 -9.78 22.95
CA ILE A 247 -19.93 -11.11 22.33
C ILE A 247 -19.44 -11.04 20.88
N VAL A 248 -20.07 -10.23 20.01
CA VAL A 248 -19.82 -10.25 18.58
C VAL A 248 -18.43 -9.64 18.24
N VAL A 249 -18.10 -8.47 18.76
CA VAL A 249 -16.80 -7.81 18.49
C VAL A 249 -15.61 -8.66 18.98
N PRO A 250 -15.62 -9.21 20.22
CA PRO A 250 -14.54 -10.10 20.65
C PRO A 250 -14.45 -11.39 19.82
N ALA A 251 -15.60 -11.98 19.47
CA ALA A 251 -15.64 -13.17 18.61
C ALA A 251 -15.10 -12.92 17.19
N ALA A 252 -15.28 -11.72 16.65
CA ALA A 252 -14.78 -11.31 15.34
C ALA A 252 -13.36 -10.71 15.37
N LEU A 253 -12.70 -10.66 16.53
CA LEU A 253 -11.45 -9.88 16.73
C LEU A 253 -10.36 -10.25 15.72
N SER A 254 -10.19 -11.53 15.39
CA SER A 254 -9.19 -11.97 14.41
C SER A 254 -9.44 -11.41 13.00
N GLY A 255 -10.71 -11.34 12.59
CA GLY A 255 -11.14 -10.74 11.32
C GLY A 255 -10.98 -9.22 11.32
N ILE A 256 -11.37 -8.56 12.42
CA ILE A 256 -11.22 -7.12 12.62
C ILE A 256 -9.74 -6.70 12.54
N MET A 257 -8.87 -7.43 13.25
CA MET A 257 -7.42 -7.16 13.20
C MET A 257 -6.85 -7.37 11.80
N SER A 258 -7.32 -8.37 11.06
CA SER A 258 -6.92 -8.59 9.66
C SER A 258 -7.32 -7.42 8.76
N ALA A 259 -8.53 -6.87 8.95
CA ALA A 259 -9.00 -5.70 8.22
C ALA A 259 -8.13 -4.45 8.50
N PHE A 260 -7.79 -4.21 9.77
CA PHE A 260 -6.93 -3.09 10.16
C PHE A 260 -5.53 -3.21 9.55
N LEU A 261 -4.93 -4.39 9.60
CA LEU A 261 -3.60 -4.63 9.05
C LEU A 261 -3.55 -4.45 7.53
N LEU A 262 -4.61 -4.89 6.83
CA LEU A 262 -4.73 -4.66 5.40
C LEU A 262 -4.87 -3.15 5.09
N ALA A 263 -5.66 -2.42 5.86
CA ALA A 263 -5.81 -0.98 5.72
C ALA A 263 -4.49 -0.24 5.98
N ILE A 264 -3.74 -0.60 7.02
CA ILE A 264 -2.41 -0.03 7.32
C ILE A 264 -1.44 -0.29 6.17
N SER A 265 -1.36 -1.53 5.69
CA SER A 265 -0.47 -1.88 4.57
C SER A 265 -0.81 -1.10 3.30
N ARG A 266 -2.11 -0.89 3.02
CA ARG A 266 -2.57 -0.07 1.90
C ARG A 266 -2.18 1.39 2.06
N THR A 267 -2.35 1.94 3.24
CA THR A 267 -2.05 3.36 3.54
C THR A 267 -0.57 3.68 3.41
N VAL A 268 0.30 2.79 3.90
CA VAL A 268 1.76 2.94 3.77
C VAL A 268 2.20 2.94 2.30
N GLY A 269 1.47 2.23 1.43
CA GLY A 269 1.73 2.19 -0.01
C GLY A 269 0.93 3.21 -0.84
N GLU A 270 0.18 4.14 -0.21
CA GLU A 270 -0.57 5.13 -0.97
C GLU A 270 0.37 6.10 -1.70
N THR A 271 0.05 6.37 -2.96
CA THR A 271 0.99 7.05 -3.85
C THR A 271 0.47 8.41 -4.32
N MET A 272 -0.70 8.44 -4.97
CA MET A 272 -1.14 9.65 -5.67
C MET A 272 -1.66 10.73 -4.73
N ILE A 273 -2.37 10.37 -3.66
CA ILE A 273 -2.88 11.35 -2.68
C ILE A 273 -1.70 12.05 -2.02
N VAL A 274 -0.72 11.28 -1.56
CA VAL A 274 0.44 11.83 -0.83
C VAL A 274 1.35 12.62 -1.75
N ALA A 275 1.57 12.19 -2.99
CA ALA A 275 2.37 12.92 -3.97
C ALA A 275 1.77 14.30 -4.31
N LEU A 276 0.43 14.44 -4.26
CA LEU A 276 -0.25 15.69 -4.55
C LEU A 276 -0.40 16.57 -3.31
N ALA A 277 -0.73 16.01 -2.14
CA ALA A 277 -1.20 16.77 -0.98
C ALA A 277 -0.19 16.87 0.16
N ALA A 278 0.71 15.90 0.34
CA ALA A 278 1.68 15.93 1.43
C ALA A 278 2.84 16.90 1.19
N GLY A 279 3.24 17.07 -0.06
CA GLY A 279 4.38 17.89 -0.46
C GLY A 279 5.54 17.09 -1.03
N SER A 280 6.61 17.79 -1.38
CA SER A 280 7.81 17.22 -2.03
C SER A 280 9.11 17.66 -1.33
N ARG A 281 9.04 18.05 -0.07
CA ARG A 281 10.19 18.49 0.72
C ARG A 281 10.59 17.39 1.69
N PRO A 282 11.70 16.69 1.40
CA PRO A 282 12.17 15.60 2.26
C PRO A 282 12.94 16.18 3.45
N HIS A 283 12.33 16.22 4.60
CA HIS A 283 12.97 16.58 5.86
C HIS A 283 12.38 15.78 7.02
N LEU A 284 13.19 15.58 8.04
CA LEU A 284 12.74 14.90 9.23
C LEU A 284 11.87 15.85 10.07
N THR A 285 10.56 15.69 10.02
CA THR A 285 9.62 16.46 10.83
C THR A 285 8.68 15.53 11.59
N MET A 286 8.20 16.00 12.73
CA MET A 286 7.10 15.38 13.49
C MET A 286 5.88 16.31 13.53
N ASP A 287 5.95 17.49 12.89
CA ASP A 287 4.82 18.42 12.82
C ASP A 287 3.88 18.01 11.66
N PRO A 288 2.63 17.63 11.96
CA PRO A 288 1.67 17.22 10.93
C PRO A 288 1.17 18.39 10.06
N ARG A 289 1.48 19.65 10.43
CA ARG A 289 1.10 20.86 9.69
C ARG A 289 2.07 21.19 8.57
N ASP A 290 3.29 20.66 8.66
CA ASP A 290 4.33 20.88 7.67
C ASP A 290 4.12 20.05 6.40
N ASP A 291 4.73 20.51 5.33
CA ASP A 291 4.92 19.71 4.13
C ASP A 291 5.94 18.61 4.39
N THR A 292 5.69 17.43 3.85
CA THR A 292 6.58 16.29 3.99
C THR A 292 6.60 15.45 2.72
N GLN A 293 7.69 14.76 2.48
CA GLN A 293 7.78 13.82 1.37
C GLN A 293 7.70 12.38 1.88
N THR A 294 6.81 11.60 1.27
CA THR A 294 6.69 10.17 1.55
C THR A 294 7.59 9.35 0.65
N MET A 295 7.88 8.09 1.02
CA MET A 295 8.64 7.16 0.17
C MET A 295 8.00 6.99 -1.21
N THR A 296 6.68 6.81 -1.26
CA THR A 296 5.94 6.68 -2.52
C THR A 296 5.90 7.98 -3.32
N GLY A 297 5.80 9.14 -2.65
CA GLY A 297 5.89 10.47 -3.28
C GLY A 297 7.24 10.69 -3.96
N TRP A 298 8.34 10.28 -3.31
CA TRP A 298 9.68 10.30 -3.92
C TRP A 298 9.76 9.42 -5.17
N MET A 299 9.22 8.20 -5.09
CA MET A 299 9.22 7.29 -6.24
C MET A 299 8.48 7.88 -7.45
N VAL A 300 7.33 8.53 -7.24
CA VAL A 300 6.57 9.21 -8.30
C VAL A 300 7.36 10.37 -8.88
N GLN A 301 8.00 11.19 -8.04
CA GLN A 301 8.79 12.31 -8.48
C GLN A 301 9.97 11.86 -9.36
N MET A 302 10.64 10.77 -9.02
CA MET A 302 11.73 10.23 -9.82
C MET A 302 11.23 9.57 -11.12
N ALA A 303 10.11 8.87 -11.06
CA ALA A 303 9.54 8.17 -12.22
C ALA A 303 8.96 9.12 -13.28
N LEU A 304 8.47 10.30 -12.87
CA LEU A 304 7.91 11.33 -13.75
C LEU A 304 8.87 12.45 -14.06
N GLY A 305 10.01 12.53 -13.38
CA GLY A 305 11.02 13.54 -13.57
C GLY A 305 11.87 13.29 -14.82
N ASP A 306 12.49 14.37 -15.32
CA ASP A 306 13.44 14.36 -16.46
C ASP A 306 14.83 13.88 -16.02
N ASN A 307 14.89 12.78 -15.28
CA ASN A 307 16.16 12.22 -14.79
C ASN A 307 16.64 11.13 -15.74
N SER A 308 17.95 11.08 -15.97
CA SER A 308 18.56 9.96 -16.69
C SER A 308 18.32 8.65 -15.92
N ASN A 309 17.90 7.59 -16.62
CA ASN A 309 17.67 6.26 -16.03
C ASN A 309 18.90 5.64 -15.35
N PHE A 310 20.07 6.26 -15.57
CA PHE A 310 21.36 5.80 -15.06
C PHE A 310 21.92 6.70 -13.96
N ASP A 311 21.25 7.83 -13.67
CA ASP A 311 21.66 8.71 -12.59
C ASP A 311 21.43 8.06 -11.21
N MET A 312 22.35 8.31 -10.29
CA MET A 312 22.27 7.83 -8.91
C MET A 312 21.00 8.30 -8.21
N THR A 313 20.53 9.51 -8.53
CA THR A 313 19.29 10.07 -8.05
C THR A 313 18.08 9.22 -8.50
N TYR A 314 18.07 8.78 -9.77
CA TYR A 314 17.03 7.87 -10.28
C TYR A 314 17.11 6.48 -9.63
N LEU A 315 18.31 5.92 -9.48
CA LEU A 315 18.53 4.63 -8.83
C LEU A 315 18.11 4.63 -7.37
N SER A 316 18.15 5.80 -6.68
CA SER A 316 17.66 5.94 -5.30
C SER A 316 16.18 5.55 -5.16
N MET A 317 15.38 5.68 -6.23
CA MET A 317 13.98 5.24 -6.25
C MET A 317 13.85 3.75 -5.95
N TYR A 318 14.72 2.91 -6.52
CA TYR A 318 14.70 1.45 -6.29
C TYR A 318 15.20 1.09 -4.89
N ALA A 319 16.16 1.83 -4.34
CA ALA A 319 16.59 1.66 -2.96
C ALA A 319 15.45 1.98 -1.98
N VAL A 320 14.76 3.11 -2.18
CA VAL A 320 13.58 3.50 -1.38
C VAL A 320 12.44 2.48 -1.54
N ALA A 321 12.17 2.03 -2.76
CA ALA A 321 11.16 1.01 -3.03
C ALA A 321 11.48 -0.32 -2.33
N THR A 322 12.75 -0.70 -2.23
CA THR A 322 13.17 -1.89 -1.48
C THR A 322 12.90 -1.75 0.02
N VAL A 323 13.19 -0.58 0.61
CA VAL A 323 12.86 -0.31 2.02
C VAL A 323 11.35 -0.37 2.24
N LEU A 324 10.56 0.26 1.36
CA LEU A 324 9.10 0.22 1.43
C LEU A 324 8.58 -1.21 1.33
N PHE A 325 9.13 -2.01 0.43
CA PHE A 325 8.78 -3.43 0.29
C PHE A 325 9.08 -4.22 1.56
N VAL A 326 10.24 -4.02 2.18
CA VAL A 326 10.60 -4.67 3.44
C VAL A 326 9.66 -4.26 4.57
N ILE A 327 9.30 -2.98 4.68
CA ILE A 327 8.36 -2.48 5.68
C ILE A 327 6.97 -3.11 5.48
N THR A 328 6.43 -3.07 4.28
CA THR A 328 5.09 -3.61 3.98
C THR A 328 5.04 -5.12 4.13
N MET A 329 6.11 -5.83 3.76
CA MET A 329 6.24 -7.27 3.97
C MET A 329 6.28 -7.62 5.46
N SER A 330 7.04 -6.86 6.25
CA SER A 330 7.11 -7.04 7.71
C SER A 330 5.75 -6.80 8.37
N LEU A 331 5.01 -5.77 7.95
CA LEU A 331 3.65 -5.51 8.41
C LEU A 331 2.71 -6.66 8.06
N THR A 332 2.78 -7.18 6.84
CA THR A 332 1.94 -8.30 6.39
C THR A 332 2.24 -9.58 7.17
N ILE A 333 3.52 -9.90 7.38
CA ILE A 333 3.92 -11.07 8.17
C ILE A 333 3.48 -10.93 9.62
N SER A 334 3.74 -9.78 10.25
CA SER A 334 3.32 -9.49 11.63
C SER A 334 1.80 -9.58 11.76
N GLY A 335 1.07 -9.07 10.77
CA GLY A 335 -0.37 -9.17 10.70
C GLY A 335 -0.89 -10.59 10.65
N ASN A 336 -0.28 -11.44 9.83
CA ASN A 336 -0.63 -12.85 9.75
C ASN A 336 -0.34 -13.60 11.06
N MET A 337 0.76 -13.25 11.75
CA MET A 337 1.09 -13.82 13.06
C MET A 337 0.05 -13.45 14.12
N VAL A 338 -0.33 -12.16 14.18
CA VAL A 338 -1.39 -11.67 15.10
C VAL A 338 -2.71 -12.37 14.82
N ARG A 339 -3.12 -12.42 13.55
CA ARG A 339 -4.35 -13.13 13.14
C ARG A 339 -4.35 -14.59 13.59
N ASN A 340 -3.26 -15.31 13.36
CA ASN A 340 -3.17 -16.73 13.70
C ASN A 340 -3.19 -16.96 15.22
N ARG A 341 -2.69 -16.00 16.02
CA ARG A 341 -2.71 -16.08 17.48
C ARG A 341 -4.10 -15.86 18.08
N PHE A 342 -4.92 -15.03 17.44
CA PHE A 342 -6.28 -14.68 17.90
C PHE A 342 -7.37 -15.40 17.11
N ARG A 343 -7.01 -16.40 16.31
CA ARG A 343 -7.98 -17.19 15.56
C ARG A 343 -8.69 -18.16 16.51
N GLU A 344 -9.93 -17.84 16.86
CA GLU A 344 -10.85 -18.78 17.50
C GLU A 344 -11.53 -19.60 16.40
N GLU A 345 -11.31 -20.92 16.41
CA GLU A 345 -12.02 -21.85 15.53
C GLU A 345 -13.33 -22.23 16.21
N TYR A 346 -14.42 -21.61 15.76
CA TYR A 346 -15.76 -22.07 16.10
C TYR A 346 -16.11 -23.29 15.22
N GLN A 347 -15.94 -24.49 15.76
CA GLN A 347 -16.39 -25.74 15.16
C GLN A 347 -17.87 -26.00 15.48
#